data_b6db5ccca17d458628852828fff16d61
#
_entry.id   b6db5ccca17d458628852828fff16d61
#
_cell.length_a   1.000
_cell.length_b   1.000
_cell.length_c   1.000
_cell.angle_alpha   90.00
_cell.angle_beta   90.00
_cell.angle_gamma   90.00
#
_symmetry.space_group_name_H-M   'P 1'
#
loop_
_entity.id
_entity.type
_entity.pdbx_description
1 polymer ?
#
loop_
_entity_poly.entity_id
_entity_poly.type
_entity_poly.pdbx_seq_one_letter_code
_entity_poly.pdbx_strand_id
1 'polypeptide(L)'
;MPTVLSGRALAVTATATALLATALGAHTATAGTAAATAATTDKVLVIGIDGTVLDRVKAANAPNLQGLMAQGLTAKSTLYANPMAATSSGPGWSTIATGVWPDKHGVKDNTFTGKNYTAYPDFLTRIENAKPSLNTYAAADWEPITSTDAGGPIFSAKVDKRLSLKGDRDGYGTEDPKIAAAASAELQGQNPDAAFVYFGQVDGAGHAYGAASQQYLDAIGRVDVMVGQLLTAVQDRPTYAQENWKILVTTDHGHTDAGGHGGSTIQERGTFVIAKGAGIPAGSVRNDVKLVDVAATAMAQVGVNPGPAIDGIPLNAPDDNDPFDTLRPNLQARVDETGIPAGVKGFTHTPPAGWSVDNSKMGTGGVTEWAGWAFATDEFWSQSQRDQWRELNVRSRDVFAVADSDEWDDKSHTGSYDSTLITPKWAVTGGTTGSSANLTFQTHYHHEAGQTAQVLVSYNGGTPTVVKSYTADAVAKAESLTLQVPAGATDVQVRFRYAGTNNWYWTVDNVKLG
;
A
#
# COMPACT_ATOMS: atom_id res chain seq x y z
N MET A 1 -45.44 2.65 51.56
CA MET A 1 -45.45 2.57 53.04
C MET A 1 -44.65 1.35 53.46
N PRO A 2 -43.91 1.44 54.49
CA PRO A 2 -42.75 2.30 54.82
C PRO A 2 -41.50 1.36 55.00
N THR A 3 -40.30 1.71 55.30
CA THR A 3 -39.70 2.64 56.22
C THR A 3 -38.19 2.76 55.94
N VAL A 4 -37.73 3.97 56.14
CA VAL A 4 -36.35 4.42 56.23
C VAL A 4 -35.72 3.96 57.53
N LEU A 5 -34.41 3.66 57.57
CA LEU A 5 -33.58 3.92 58.76
C LEU A 5 -32.12 4.20 58.36
N SER A 6 -31.69 5.34 58.82
CA SER A 6 -30.38 5.95 58.78
C SER A 6 -29.45 5.41 59.87
N GLY A 7 -28.15 5.41 59.63
CA GLY A 7 -27.13 5.13 60.66
C GLY A 7 -25.82 5.88 60.36
N ARG A 8 -25.50 6.77 61.26
CA ARG A 8 -24.45 7.80 61.27
C ARG A 8 -23.03 7.26 61.45
N ALA A 9 -22.10 8.06 60.94
CA ALA A 9 -20.65 8.01 61.13
C ALA A 9 -20.19 8.15 62.58
N LEU A 10 -19.04 7.55 62.90
CA LEU A 10 -18.19 8.00 63.99
C LEU A 10 -16.73 8.01 63.52
N ALA A 11 -16.12 9.19 63.60
CA ALA A 11 -14.70 9.41 63.43
C ALA A 11 -14.00 9.19 64.77
N VAL A 12 -12.85 8.50 64.76
CA VAL A 12 -11.93 8.48 65.88
C VAL A 12 -10.54 8.87 65.38
N THR A 13 -10.12 10.04 65.85
CA THR A 13 -8.76 10.56 65.78
C THR A 13 -7.92 9.92 66.90
N ALA A 14 -6.75 9.37 66.59
CA ALA A 14 -5.73 9.04 67.56
C ALA A 14 -4.38 9.57 67.07
N THR A 15 -3.90 10.59 67.78
CA THR A 15 -2.54 11.11 67.80
C THR A 15 -1.63 10.16 68.54
N ALA A 16 -0.48 9.79 68.00
CA ALA A 16 0.62 9.17 68.75
C ALA A 16 1.98 9.71 68.26
N THR A 17 2.74 10.08 69.23
CA THR A 17 3.98 10.84 69.28
C THR A 17 5.19 10.03 68.77
N ALA A 18 6.15 10.74 68.16
CA ALA A 18 7.42 10.23 67.69
C ALA A 18 8.36 9.73 68.80
N LEU A 19 9.06 8.67 68.53
CA LEU A 19 10.37 8.35 69.16
C LEU A 19 11.37 8.03 68.06
N LEU A 20 12.43 8.86 67.99
CA LEU A 20 13.61 8.65 67.14
C LEU A 20 14.47 7.55 67.76
N ALA A 21 14.72 6.50 66.98
CA ALA A 21 15.81 5.55 67.24
C ALA A 21 16.61 5.38 65.95
N THR A 22 17.83 5.90 65.95
CA THR A 22 18.82 5.72 64.89
C THR A 22 19.41 4.30 64.98
N ALA A 23 19.09 3.45 63.99
CA ALA A 23 19.82 2.20 63.77
C ALA A 23 20.47 2.29 62.38
N LEU A 24 21.80 2.35 62.32
CA LEU A 24 22.56 2.12 61.10
C LEU A 24 22.40 0.65 60.70
N GLY A 25 21.53 0.39 59.72
CA GLY A 25 21.42 -0.88 59.04
C GLY A 25 22.12 -0.79 57.68
N ALA A 26 23.21 -1.52 57.51
CA ALA A 26 23.85 -1.70 56.20
C ALA A 26 22.84 -2.36 55.25
N HIS A 27 22.32 -1.57 54.30
CA HIS A 27 21.54 -2.09 53.17
C HIS A 27 22.53 -2.65 52.15
N THR A 28 22.67 -3.98 52.13
CA THR A 28 23.20 -4.67 50.96
C THR A 28 22.18 -4.48 49.84
N ALA A 29 22.50 -3.56 48.91
CA ALA A 29 21.77 -3.46 47.65
C ALA A 29 22.01 -4.76 46.86
N THR A 30 21.05 -5.66 46.89
CA THR A 30 20.95 -6.72 45.89
C THR A 30 20.68 -6.01 44.53
N ALA A 31 21.74 -5.86 43.74
CA ALA A 31 21.58 -5.53 42.34
C ALA A 31 20.72 -6.63 41.71
N GLY A 32 19.43 -6.32 41.53
CA GLY A 32 18.57 -7.10 40.66
C GLY A 32 19.21 -7.08 39.28
N THR A 33 19.76 -8.21 38.85
CA THR A 33 20.11 -8.42 37.45
C THR A 33 18.83 -8.27 36.68
N ALA A 34 18.66 -7.12 35.99
CA ALA A 34 17.68 -7.00 34.94
C ALA A 34 18.00 -8.14 33.96
N ALA A 35 17.10 -9.11 33.86
CA ALA A 35 17.21 -10.15 32.87
C ALA A 35 17.28 -9.43 31.52
N ALA A 36 18.43 -9.50 30.87
CA ALA A 36 18.54 -9.04 29.52
C ALA A 36 17.50 -9.81 28.71
N THR A 37 16.51 -9.12 28.16
CA THR A 37 15.57 -9.70 27.20
C THR A 37 16.44 -10.28 26.10
N ALA A 38 16.38 -11.61 25.93
CA ALA A 38 17.11 -12.27 24.85
C ALA A 38 16.72 -11.58 23.55
N ALA A 39 17.73 -11.20 22.76
CA ALA A 39 17.48 -10.57 21.46
C ALA A 39 16.66 -11.55 20.61
N THR A 40 15.51 -11.09 20.13
CA THR A 40 14.67 -11.87 19.23
C THR A 40 15.27 -11.86 17.82
N THR A 41 15.16 -12.98 17.11
CA THR A 41 15.55 -13.07 15.71
C THR A 41 14.36 -12.67 14.83
N ASP A 42 14.54 -11.63 14.02
CA ASP A 42 13.51 -11.16 13.09
C ASP A 42 13.38 -12.11 11.89
N LYS A 43 12.15 -12.52 11.58
CA LYS A 43 11.83 -13.44 10.49
C LYS A 43 10.60 -12.98 9.73
N VAL A 44 10.53 -13.35 8.44
CA VAL A 44 9.38 -13.01 7.59
C VAL A 44 8.94 -14.20 6.76
N LEU A 45 7.62 -14.39 6.67
CA LEU A 45 6.96 -15.32 5.75
C LEU A 45 5.97 -14.53 4.89
N VAL A 46 6.17 -14.54 3.59
CA VAL A 46 5.25 -13.99 2.59
C VAL A 46 4.50 -15.16 1.94
N ILE A 47 3.18 -15.12 1.99
CA ILE A 47 2.29 -16.12 1.38
C ILE A 47 1.55 -15.44 0.24
N GLY A 48 1.74 -15.94 -0.98
CA GLY A 48 1.04 -15.52 -2.18
C GLY A 48 -0.11 -16.48 -2.49
N ILE A 49 -1.31 -15.94 -2.74
CA ILE A 49 -2.48 -16.72 -3.16
C ILE A 49 -2.99 -16.10 -4.46
N ASP A 50 -2.71 -16.75 -5.59
CA ASP A 50 -2.98 -16.23 -6.92
C ASP A 50 -4.45 -15.93 -7.16
N GLY A 51 -4.73 -14.83 -7.85
CA GLY A 51 -6.04 -14.46 -8.33
C GLY A 51 -7.12 -14.30 -7.25
N THR A 52 -6.76 -13.97 -6.01
CA THR A 52 -7.67 -14.02 -4.85
C THR A 52 -8.35 -12.68 -4.59
N VAL A 53 -9.68 -12.69 -4.50
CA VAL A 53 -10.51 -11.51 -4.20
C VAL A 53 -10.77 -11.43 -2.69
N LEU A 54 -10.37 -10.30 -2.05
CA LEU A 54 -10.47 -10.12 -0.59
C LEU A 54 -11.89 -10.32 -0.03
N ASP A 55 -12.91 -9.80 -0.72
CA ASP A 55 -14.29 -9.94 -0.24
C ASP A 55 -14.78 -11.40 -0.34
N ARG A 56 -14.20 -12.21 -1.22
CA ARG A 56 -14.45 -13.66 -1.30
C ARG A 56 -13.74 -14.41 -0.16
N VAL A 57 -12.57 -13.95 0.30
CA VAL A 57 -11.93 -14.48 1.52
C VAL A 57 -12.82 -14.28 2.74
N LYS A 58 -13.49 -13.12 2.85
CA LYS A 58 -14.45 -12.85 3.93
C LYS A 58 -15.70 -13.75 3.86
N ALA A 59 -16.12 -14.11 2.65
CA ALA A 59 -17.30 -14.95 2.41
C ALA A 59 -17.01 -16.46 2.50
N ALA A 60 -15.76 -16.87 2.26
CA ALA A 60 -15.34 -18.26 2.30
C ALA A 60 -15.23 -18.80 3.74
N ASN A 61 -15.19 -20.13 3.88
CA ASN A 61 -14.77 -20.78 5.12
C ASN A 61 -13.24 -20.76 5.22
N ALA A 62 -12.70 -19.61 5.67
CA ALA A 62 -11.27 -19.31 5.71
C ALA A 62 -10.82 -18.81 7.10
N PRO A 63 -10.92 -19.63 8.17
CA PRO A 63 -10.69 -19.19 9.55
C PRO A 63 -9.26 -18.75 9.83
N ASN A 64 -8.23 -19.29 9.15
CA ASN A 64 -6.84 -18.91 9.33
C ASN A 64 -6.57 -17.51 8.74
N LEU A 65 -7.00 -17.26 7.51
CA LEU A 65 -6.91 -15.94 6.86
C LEU A 65 -7.72 -14.89 7.62
N GLN A 66 -8.97 -15.21 8.01
CA GLN A 66 -9.81 -14.32 8.81
C GLN A 66 -9.20 -14.07 10.20
N GLY A 67 -8.54 -15.07 10.79
CA GLY A 67 -7.79 -14.95 12.04
C GLY A 67 -6.59 -14.01 11.90
N LEU A 68 -5.85 -14.07 10.79
CA LEU A 68 -4.77 -13.11 10.48
C LEU A 68 -5.31 -11.70 10.32
N MET A 69 -6.45 -11.52 9.61
CA MET A 69 -7.12 -10.23 9.47
C MET A 69 -7.54 -9.64 10.82
N ALA A 70 -8.13 -10.44 11.70
CA ALA A 70 -8.57 -10.00 13.02
C ALA A 70 -7.41 -9.67 13.97
N GLN A 71 -6.28 -10.35 13.84
CA GLN A 71 -5.11 -10.21 14.70
C GLN A 71 -4.03 -9.28 14.12
N GLY A 72 -4.24 -8.72 12.95
CA GLY A 72 -3.29 -7.90 12.23
C GLY A 72 -3.93 -6.78 11.43
N LEU A 73 -3.26 -6.41 10.34
CA LEU A 73 -3.70 -5.42 9.37
C LEU A 73 -4.42 -6.12 8.20
N THR A 74 -5.48 -5.50 7.71
CA THR A 74 -6.05 -5.80 6.39
C THR A 74 -6.05 -4.53 5.55
N ALA A 75 -5.40 -4.57 4.39
CA ALA A 75 -5.37 -3.45 3.45
C ALA A 75 -5.90 -3.89 2.09
N LYS A 76 -6.85 -3.12 1.54
CA LYS A 76 -7.19 -3.19 0.11
C LYS A 76 -6.17 -2.39 -0.69
N SER A 77 -5.87 -2.86 -1.88
CA SER A 77 -4.99 -2.19 -2.82
C SER A 77 -5.52 -2.38 -4.24
N THR A 78 -5.03 -1.57 -5.16
CA THR A 78 -5.38 -1.66 -6.57
C THR A 78 -4.13 -1.71 -7.44
N LEU A 79 -4.24 -2.43 -8.55
CA LEU A 79 -3.21 -2.51 -9.57
C LEU A 79 -3.42 -1.45 -10.66
N TYR A 80 -2.44 -1.41 -11.54
CA TYR A 80 -2.47 -0.81 -12.87
C TYR A 80 -3.40 -1.58 -13.82
N ALA A 81 -3.51 -1.06 -15.05
CA ALA A 81 -4.05 -1.79 -16.20
C ALA A 81 -3.18 -1.50 -17.44
N ASN A 82 -3.56 -2.03 -18.60
CA ASN A 82 -2.93 -1.66 -19.86
C ASN A 82 -3.08 -0.14 -20.11
N PRO A 83 -2.08 0.53 -20.68
CA PRO A 83 -0.86 -0.01 -21.33
C PRO A 83 0.35 -0.22 -20.38
N MET A 84 0.24 0.04 -19.08
CA MET A 84 1.37 -0.21 -18.17
C MET A 84 1.69 -1.70 -18.10
N ALA A 85 0.73 -2.53 -17.72
CA ALA A 85 0.78 -3.98 -17.78
C ALA A 85 -0.63 -4.56 -17.69
N ALA A 86 -0.82 -5.80 -18.11
CA ALA A 86 -2.04 -6.56 -17.85
C ALA A 86 -2.18 -6.87 -16.35
N THR A 87 -3.42 -7.00 -15.84
CA THR A 87 -3.69 -7.53 -14.49
C THR A 87 -3.55 -9.05 -14.49
N SER A 88 -2.32 -9.53 -14.52
CA SER A 88 -1.96 -10.94 -14.64
C SER A 88 -0.75 -11.32 -13.81
N SER A 89 -0.54 -12.61 -13.63
CA SER A 89 0.42 -13.18 -12.65
C SER A 89 1.86 -12.73 -12.86
N GLY A 90 2.35 -12.67 -14.11
CA GLY A 90 3.72 -12.22 -14.38
C GLY A 90 4.02 -10.82 -13.86
N PRO A 91 3.27 -9.78 -14.26
CA PRO A 91 3.41 -8.43 -13.73
C PRO A 91 3.11 -8.33 -12.23
N GLY A 92 2.07 -8.99 -11.73
CA GLY A 92 1.65 -8.92 -10.33
C GLY A 92 2.71 -9.48 -9.39
N TRP A 93 3.14 -10.72 -9.62
CA TRP A 93 4.20 -11.35 -8.80
C TRP A 93 5.55 -10.67 -8.95
N SER A 94 5.86 -10.11 -10.14
CA SER A 94 7.06 -9.29 -10.32
C SER A 94 7.00 -8.02 -9.46
N THR A 95 5.86 -7.35 -9.41
CA THR A 95 5.62 -6.16 -8.57
C THR A 95 5.80 -6.49 -7.09
N ILE A 96 5.19 -7.59 -6.62
CA ILE A 96 5.29 -8.05 -5.23
C ILE A 96 6.74 -8.40 -4.87
N ALA A 97 7.42 -9.16 -5.72
CA ALA A 97 8.77 -9.64 -5.44
C ALA A 97 9.83 -8.54 -5.51
N THR A 98 9.73 -7.63 -6.48
CA THR A 98 10.77 -6.60 -6.70
C THR A 98 10.54 -5.32 -5.89
N GLY A 99 9.30 -5.06 -5.45
CA GLY A 99 8.91 -3.83 -4.75
C GLY A 99 8.89 -2.59 -5.64
N VAL A 100 8.80 -2.78 -6.97
CA VAL A 100 8.67 -1.69 -7.94
C VAL A 100 7.56 -2.00 -8.95
N TRP A 101 7.04 -0.95 -9.61
CA TRP A 101 5.98 -1.06 -10.61
C TRP A 101 6.50 -1.54 -11.97
N PRO A 102 5.60 -1.95 -12.91
CA PRO A 102 5.98 -2.48 -14.22
C PRO A 102 6.83 -1.55 -15.08
N ASP A 103 6.72 -0.23 -14.92
CA ASP A 103 7.57 0.75 -15.58
C ASP A 103 9.06 0.60 -15.24
N LYS A 104 9.38 0.00 -14.08
CA LYS A 104 10.75 -0.30 -13.62
C LYS A 104 11.16 -1.74 -13.85
N HIS A 105 10.36 -2.72 -13.39
CA HIS A 105 10.73 -4.13 -13.54
C HIS A 105 10.51 -4.69 -14.97
N GLY A 106 9.77 -3.97 -15.83
CA GLY A 106 9.66 -4.25 -17.26
C GLY A 106 8.74 -5.41 -17.67
N VAL A 107 8.15 -6.13 -16.71
CA VAL A 107 7.22 -7.25 -17.01
C VAL A 107 5.82 -6.70 -17.21
N LYS A 108 5.25 -6.93 -18.40
CA LYS A 108 3.93 -6.41 -18.79
C LYS A 108 2.86 -7.49 -18.96
N ASP A 109 3.28 -8.73 -19.09
CA ASP A 109 2.43 -9.92 -19.26
C ASP A 109 3.19 -11.18 -18.83
N ASN A 110 2.58 -12.36 -18.99
CA ASN A 110 3.15 -13.63 -18.61
C ASN A 110 4.26 -14.16 -19.55
N THR A 111 4.67 -13.39 -20.57
CA THR A 111 5.83 -13.73 -21.41
C THR A 111 7.15 -13.34 -20.79
N PHE A 112 7.14 -12.45 -19.80
CA PHE A 112 8.32 -11.87 -19.15
C PHE A 112 9.26 -11.14 -20.10
N THR A 113 8.79 -10.79 -21.29
CA THR A 113 9.55 -10.01 -22.27
C THR A 113 9.85 -8.64 -21.70
N GLY A 114 11.13 -8.22 -21.70
CA GLY A 114 11.54 -6.92 -21.17
C GLY A 114 11.82 -6.89 -19.67
N LYS A 115 11.73 -8.01 -18.95
CA LYS A 115 12.05 -8.08 -17.52
C LYS A 115 13.42 -7.50 -17.19
N ASN A 116 13.50 -6.73 -16.12
CA ASN A 116 14.69 -6.02 -15.68
C ASN A 116 15.07 -6.35 -14.22
N TYR A 117 15.13 -7.64 -13.91
CA TYR A 117 15.47 -8.11 -12.55
C TYR A 117 16.94 -7.90 -12.18
N THR A 118 17.80 -7.57 -13.16
CA THR A 118 19.18 -7.15 -12.88
C THR A 118 19.22 -5.80 -12.16
N ALA A 119 18.42 -4.83 -12.61
CA ALA A 119 18.32 -3.52 -11.97
C ALA A 119 17.40 -3.56 -10.74
N TYR A 120 16.34 -4.38 -10.79
CA TYR A 120 15.33 -4.50 -9.74
C TYR A 120 15.18 -5.97 -9.31
N PRO A 121 16.16 -6.53 -8.58
CA PRO A 121 16.07 -7.92 -8.11
C PRO A 121 14.97 -8.09 -7.06
N ASP A 122 14.50 -9.33 -6.92
CA ASP A 122 13.53 -9.72 -5.90
C ASP A 122 14.04 -9.49 -4.47
N PHE A 123 13.11 -9.42 -3.51
CA PHE A 123 13.46 -9.06 -2.13
C PHE A 123 14.34 -10.11 -1.42
N LEU A 124 14.20 -11.41 -1.75
CA LEU A 124 15.07 -12.46 -1.18
C LEU A 124 16.50 -12.29 -1.71
N THR A 125 16.66 -12.06 -3.00
CA THR A 125 17.96 -11.73 -3.59
C THR A 125 18.60 -10.48 -2.99
N ARG A 126 17.81 -9.45 -2.68
CA ARG A 126 18.29 -8.24 -2.00
C ARG A 126 18.73 -8.53 -0.56
N ILE A 127 18.00 -9.40 0.15
CA ILE A 127 18.37 -9.86 1.49
C ILE A 127 19.70 -10.60 1.44
N GLU A 128 19.88 -11.56 0.52
CA GLU A 128 21.13 -12.28 0.30
C GLU A 128 22.33 -11.35 0.01
N ASN A 129 22.09 -10.34 -0.84
CA ASN A 129 23.14 -9.37 -1.18
C ASN A 129 23.56 -8.51 0.02
N ALA A 130 22.63 -8.17 0.90
CA ALA A 130 22.86 -7.30 2.05
C ALA A 130 23.32 -8.06 3.30
N LYS A 131 22.80 -9.27 3.51
CA LYS A 131 23.00 -10.11 4.70
C LYS A 131 23.13 -11.59 4.31
N PRO A 132 24.23 -12.02 3.71
CA PRO A 132 24.42 -13.38 3.18
C PRO A 132 24.50 -14.48 4.27
N SER A 133 24.33 -14.11 5.54
CA SER A 133 24.20 -15.06 6.67
C SER A 133 22.75 -15.41 7.01
N LEU A 134 21.77 -14.73 6.39
CA LEU A 134 20.36 -15.07 6.52
C LEU A 134 20.00 -16.17 5.54
N ASN A 135 19.16 -17.11 5.97
CA ASN A 135 18.69 -18.20 5.12
C ASN A 135 17.41 -17.77 4.38
N THR A 136 17.38 -17.93 3.07
CA THR A 136 16.25 -17.56 2.23
C THR A 136 15.60 -18.77 1.55
N TYR A 137 14.26 -18.73 1.41
CA TYR A 137 13.48 -19.80 0.83
C TYR A 137 12.38 -19.28 -0.09
N ALA A 138 12.18 -19.94 -1.24
CA ALA A 138 11.04 -19.69 -2.12
C ALA A 138 10.44 -21.01 -2.62
N ALA A 139 9.11 -21.16 -2.55
CA ALA A 139 8.40 -22.33 -3.05
C ALA A 139 7.18 -21.91 -3.85
N ALA A 140 7.03 -22.47 -5.05
CA ALA A 140 5.90 -22.20 -5.93
C ALA A 140 5.61 -23.39 -6.85
N ASP A 141 4.39 -23.52 -7.27
CA ASP A 141 3.96 -24.44 -8.31
C ASP A 141 3.52 -23.76 -9.61
N TRP A 142 3.60 -22.42 -9.68
CA TRP A 142 3.68 -21.69 -10.94
C TRP A 142 5.15 -21.47 -11.28
N GLU A 143 5.62 -22.17 -12.35
CA GLU A 143 7.04 -22.30 -12.68
C GLU A 143 7.81 -20.98 -12.81
N PRO A 144 7.25 -19.90 -13.41
CA PRO A 144 7.97 -18.63 -13.54
C PRO A 144 8.40 -17.99 -12.22
N ILE A 145 7.84 -18.35 -11.09
CA ILE A 145 8.24 -17.78 -9.78
C ILE A 145 9.63 -18.27 -9.38
N THR A 146 9.91 -19.57 -9.51
CA THR A 146 11.12 -20.19 -8.95
C THR A 146 12.00 -20.92 -9.98
N SER A 147 11.51 -21.14 -11.21
CA SER A 147 12.24 -21.85 -12.30
C SER A 147 12.62 -20.90 -13.44
N THR A 148 13.65 -21.26 -14.19
CA THR A 148 14.02 -20.61 -15.47
C THR A 148 13.08 -20.98 -16.61
N ASP A 149 12.24 -22.00 -16.42
CA ASP A 149 11.24 -22.39 -17.39
C ASP A 149 10.15 -21.31 -17.51
N ALA A 150 9.45 -21.27 -18.62
CA ALA A 150 8.34 -20.35 -18.87
C ALA A 150 8.64 -18.85 -18.61
N GLY A 151 9.86 -18.40 -18.88
CA GLY A 151 10.24 -17.00 -18.81
C GLY A 151 10.76 -16.50 -17.46
N GLY A 152 10.64 -17.28 -16.37
CA GLY A 152 11.18 -16.95 -15.04
C GLY A 152 12.72 -16.93 -14.98
N PRO A 153 13.31 -17.06 -13.79
CA PRO A 153 12.65 -17.00 -12.49
C PRO A 153 12.41 -15.57 -12.01
N ILE A 154 11.33 -15.33 -11.26
CA ILE A 154 11.14 -14.07 -10.51
C ILE A 154 12.11 -14.06 -9.33
N PHE A 155 12.12 -15.11 -8.50
CA PHE A 155 13.12 -15.30 -7.44
C PHE A 155 14.38 -15.95 -8.00
N SER A 156 15.49 -15.22 -7.97
CA SER A 156 16.73 -15.59 -8.65
C SER A 156 17.42 -16.81 -8.04
N ALA A 157 18.45 -17.30 -8.74
CA ALA A 157 19.31 -18.39 -8.24
C ALA A 157 20.17 -18.01 -7.02
N LYS A 158 20.12 -16.76 -6.55
CA LYS A 158 20.77 -16.32 -5.32
C LYS A 158 20.02 -16.73 -4.06
N VAL A 159 18.71 -17.01 -4.16
CA VAL A 159 17.92 -17.56 -3.05
C VAL A 159 18.49 -18.92 -2.67
N ASP A 160 18.82 -19.14 -1.40
CA ASP A 160 19.51 -20.34 -0.91
C ASP A 160 18.79 -21.62 -1.29
N LYS A 161 17.47 -21.63 -1.16
CA LYS A 161 16.68 -22.80 -1.53
C LYS A 161 15.41 -22.40 -2.27
N ARG A 162 15.20 -22.99 -3.43
CA ARG A 162 13.99 -22.85 -4.23
C ARG A 162 13.35 -24.20 -4.50
N LEU A 163 12.03 -24.27 -4.34
CA LEU A 163 11.21 -25.41 -4.77
C LEU A 163 10.31 -24.95 -5.91
N SER A 164 10.35 -25.68 -7.03
CA SER A 164 9.46 -25.46 -8.17
C SER A 164 8.71 -26.73 -8.46
N LEU A 165 7.38 -26.67 -8.41
CA LEU A 165 6.49 -27.72 -8.89
C LEU A 165 5.78 -27.26 -10.17
N LYS A 166 4.92 -28.08 -10.75
CA LYS A 166 4.35 -27.82 -12.10
C LYS A 166 2.82 -27.80 -12.05
N GLY A 167 2.25 -26.76 -11.43
CA GLY A 167 0.82 -26.62 -11.24
C GLY A 167 0.04 -26.55 -12.56
N ASP A 168 0.56 -25.83 -13.57
CA ASP A 168 -0.05 -25.78 -14.91
C ASP A 168 -0.15 -27.15 -15.58
N ARG A 169 0.84 -28.02 -15.34
CA ARG A 169 0.87 -29.37 -15.93
C ARG A 169 0.11 -30.41 -15.10
N ASP A 170 0.32 -30.39 -13.78
CA ASP A 170 -0.10 -31.48 -12.89
C ASP A 170 -1.36 -31.11 -12.08
N GLY A 171 -1.82 -29.86 -12.21
CA GLY A 171 -2.97 -29.27 -11.53
C GLY A 171 -2.65 -28.71 -10.15
N TYR A 172 -3.00 -27.45 -9.91
CA TYR A 172 -2.75 -26.73 -8.65
C TYR A 172 -3.40 -27.41 -7.43
N GLY A 173 -4.59 -28.01 -7.60
CA GLY A 173 -5.22 -28.81 -6.53
C GLY A 173 -4.39 -30.03 -6.07
N THR A 174 -3.44 -30.48 -6.88
CA THR A 174 -2.49 -31.57 -6.58
C THR A 174 -1.17 -31.02 -6.06
N GLU A 175 -0.69 -29.91 -6.62
CA GLU A 175 0.65 -29.38 -6.33
C GLU A 175 0.67 -28.44 -5.11
N ASP A 176 -0.34 -27.59 -4.91
CA ASP A 176 -0.45 -26.73 -3.71
C ASP A 176 -0.26 -27.50 -2.38
N PRO A 177 -0.91 -28.68 -2.16
CA PRO A 177 -0.68 -29.45 -0.94
C PRO A 177 0.77 -29.91 -0.76
N LYS A 178 1.49 -30.19 -1.86
CA LYS A 178 2.90 -30.56 -1.82
C LYS A 178 3.77 -29.35 -1.50
N ILE A 179 3.45 -28.16 -2.05
CA ILE A 179 4.09 -26.90 -1.67
C ILE A 179 3.90 -26.66 -0.17
N ALA A 180 2.68 -26.78 0.34
CA ALA A 180 2.39 -26.57 1.76
C ALA A 180 3.17 -27.53 2.67
N ALA A 181 3.21 -28.81 2.32
CA ALA A 181 3.95 -29.82 3.08
C ALA A 181 5.47 -29.55 3.07
N ALA A 182 6.04 -29.25 1.90
CA ALA A 182 7.48 -28.98 1.76
C ALA A 182 7.86 -27.67 2.48
N ALA A 183 7.07 -26.62 2.35
CA ALA A 183 7.31 -25.35 3.02
C ALA A 183 7.17 -25.48 4.55
N SER A 184 6.18 -26.24 5.05
CA SER A 184 6.04 -26.53 6.48
C SER A 184 7.28 -27.25 7.04
N ALA A 185 7.79 -28.26 6.33
CA ALA A 185 9.00 -28.96 6.71
C ALA A 185 10.25 -28.04 6.71
N GLU A 186 10.34 -27.15 5.73
CA GLU A 186 11.42 -26.16 5.63
C GLU A 186 11.36 -25.16 6.82
N LEU A 187 10.19 -24.60 7.09
CA LEU A 187 9.97 -23.67 8.20
C LEU A 187 10.32 -24.28 9.55
N GLN A 188 9.98 -25.56 9.78
CA GLN A 188 10.29 -26.26 11.04
C GLN A 188 11.76 -26.68 11.15
N GLY A 189 12.35 -27.18 10.05
CA GLY A 189 13.61 -27.94 10.11
C GLY A 189 14.85 -27.18 9.66
N GLN A 190 14.73 -26.24 8.70
CA GLN A 190 15.88 -25.60 8.04
C GLN A 190 16.09 -24.12 8.38
N ASN A 191 15.23 -23.57 9.22
CA ASN A 191 15.39 -22.24 9.83
C ASN A 191 15.52 -21.08 8.82
N PRO A 192 14.62 -20.92 7.84
CA PRO A 192 14.66 -19.75 6.96
C PRO A 192 14.37 -18.48 7.76
N ASP A 193 15.07 -17.39 7.42
CA ASP A 193 14.88 -16.07 7.99
C ASP A 193 13.89 -15.24 7.15
N ALA A 194 13.89 -15.48 5.83
CA ALA A 194 12.93 -14.89 4.92
C ALA A 194 12.42 -15.95 3.93
N ALA A 195 11.10 -16.08 3.82
CA ALA A 195 10.46 -17.08 2.97
C ALA A 195 9.34 -16.49 2.13
N PHE A 196 9.18 -17.03 0.92
CA PHE A 196 8.05 -16.83 0.03
C PHE A 196 7.42 -18.17 -0.34
N VAL A 197 6.09 -18.29 -0.18
CA VAL A 197 5.33 -19.51 -0.51
C VAL A 197 4.11 -19.12 -1.33
N TYR A 198 3.90 -19.79 -2.46
CA TYR A 198 2.85 -19.51 -3.43
C TYR A 198 1.85 -20.66 -3.54
N PHE A 199 0.58 -20.32 -3.75
CA PHE A 199 -0.52 -21.22 -4.03
C PHE A 199 -1.34 -20.74 -5.23
N GLY A 200 -1.58 -21.63 -6.23
CA GLY A 200 -2.21 -21.27 -7.51
C GLY A 200 -3.66 -21.72 -7.67
N GLN A 201 -4.22 -22.57 -6.79
CA GLN A 201 -5.52 -23.20 -7.07
C GLN A 201 -6.72 -22.25 -7.02
N VAL A 202 -6.63 -21.08 -6.35
CA VAL A 202 -7.74 -20.12 -6.31
C VAL A 202 -7.91 -19.47 -7.68
N ASP A 203 -6.80 -19.05 -8.31
CA ASP A 203 -6.80 -18.56 -9.68
C ASP A 203 -7.35 -19.60 -10.67
N GLY A 204 -6.88 -20.84 -10.58
CA GLY A 204 -7.42 -21.95 -11.39
C GLY A 204 -8.94 -22.14 -11.24
N ALA A 205 -9.49 -21.98 -10.05
CA ALA A 205 -10.94 -22.01 -9.82
C ALA A 205 -11.62 -20.76 -10.38
N GLY A 206 -10.99 -19.60 -10.30
CA GLY A 206 -11.45 -18.35 -10.91
C GLY A 206 -11.59 -18.47 -12.41
N HIS A 207 -10.59 -19.01 -13.09
CA HIS A 207 -10.65 -19.28 -14.54
C HIS A 207 -11.73 -20.28 -14.93
N ALA A 208 -11.90 -21.33 -14.16
CA ALA A 208 -12.84 -22.41 -14.51
C ALA A 208 -14.31 -22.07 -14.19
N TYR A 209 -14.57 -21.29 -13.13
CA TYR A 209 -15.91 -21.13 -12.58
C TYR A 209 -16.32 -19.69 -12.26
N GLY A 210 -15.38 -18.74 -12.29
CA GLY A 210 -15.58 -17.34 -11.91
C GLY A 210 -15.54 -17.10 -10.41
N ALA A 211 -15.19 -15.85 -10.02
CA ALA A 211 -15.02 -15.48 -8.60
C ALA A 211 -16.34 -15.46 -7.79
N ALA A 212 -17.50 -15.45 -8.47
CA ALA A 212 -18.81 -15.55 -7.81
C ALA A 212 -19.23 -16.99 -7.47
N SER A 213 -18.48 -18.01 -7.93
CA SER A 213 -18.85 -19.41 -7.79
C SER A 213 -18.57 -19.99 -6.40
N GLN A 214 -19.31 -21.05 -6.03
CA GLN A 214 -19.03 -21.82 -4.81
C GLN A 214 -17.66 -22.52 -4.91
N GLN A 215 -17.29 -23.00 -6.09
CA GLN A 215 -16.00 -23.66 -6.35
C GLN A 215 -14.81 -22.74 -6.05
N TYR A 216 -14.94 -21.43 -6.32
CA TYR A 216 -13.94 -20.45 -5.98
C TYR A 216 -13.84 -20.25 -4.45
N LEU A 217 -14.96 -20.15 -3.75
CA LEU A 217 -14.98 -20.10 -2.27
C LEU A 217 -14.38 -21.38 -1.65
N ASP A 218 -14.70 -22.55 -2.23
CA ASP A 218 -14.13 -23.82 -1.78
C ASP A 218 -12.63 -23.91 -2.01
N ALA A 219 -12.11 -23.32 -3.11
CA ALA A 219 -10.67 -23.22 -3.37
C ALA A 219 -9.98 -22.33 -2.32
N ILE A 220 -10.55 -21.19 -1.98
CA ILE A 220 -10.06 -20.34 -0.88
C ILE A 220 -10.03 -21.15 0.43
N GLY A 221 -11.09 -21.90 0.75
CA GLY A 221 -11.14 -22.74 1.96
C GLY A 221 -10.03 -23.80 1.99
N ARG A 222 -9.70 -24.42 0.84
CA ARG A 222 -8.59 -25.39 0.77
C ARG A 222 -7.22 -24.71 0.95
N VAL A 223 -7.02 -23.54 0.36
CA VAL A 223 -5.78 -22.78 0.57
C VAL A 223 -5.66 -22.29 2.02
N ASP A 224 -6.77 -21.89 2.64
CA ASP A 224 -6.79 -21.51 4.05
C ASP A 224 -6.27 -22.61 4.98
N VAL A 225 -6.62 -23.88 4.71
CA VAL A 225 -6.09 -25.02 5.45
C VAL A 225 -4.55 -25.09 5.31
N MET A 226 -4.03 -24.86 4.11
CA MET A 226 -2.59 -24.87 3.85
C MET A 226 -1.89 -23.67 4.50
N VAL A 227 -2.51 -22.49 4.49
CA VAL A 227 -2.04 -21.35 5.29
C VAL A 227 -1.98 -21.72 6.77
N GLY A 228 -3.00 -22.39 7.31
CA GLY A 228 -3.01 -22.90 8.68
C GLY A 228 -1.85 -23.86 8.98
N GLN A 229 -1.48 -24.73 8.03
CA GLN A 229 -0.31 -25.61 8.14
C GLN A 229 1.00 -24.82 8.26
N LEU A 230 1.20 -23.79 7.42
CA LEU A 230 2.38 -22.93 7.48
C LEU A 230 2.44 -22.17 8.81
N LEU A 231 1.32 -21.61 9.28
CA LEU A 231 1.26 -20.92 10.58
C LEU A 231 1.58 -21.84 11.74
N THR A 232 1.07 -23.08 11.73
CA THR A 232 1.38 -24.11 12.71
C THR A 232 2.87 -24.47 12.65
N ALA A 233 3.43 -24.65 11.44
CA ALA A 233 4.85 -24.95 11.28
C ALA A 233 5.76 -23.85 11.86
N VAL A 234 5.37 -22.58 11.75
CA VAL A 234 6.06 -21.46 12.40
C VAL A 234 5.93 -21.52 13.93
N GLN A 235 4.70 -21.76 14.44
CA GLN A 235 4.42 -21.76 15.90
C GLN A 235 5.06 -22.95 16.63
N ASP A 236 5.16 -24.09 15.97
CA ASP A 236 5.73 -25.33 16.55
C ASP A 236 7.26 -25.35 16.55
N ARG A 237 7.93 -24.29 16.11
CA ARG A 237 9.38 -24.18 16.15
C ARG A 237 9.89 -24.16 17.57
N PRO A 238 10.93 -24.91 17.92
CA PRO A 238 11.52 -24.89 19.27
C PRO A 238 12.02 -23.49 19.68
N THR A 239 12.36 -22.66 18.70
CA THR A 239 12.89 -21.29 18.85
C THR A 239 11.83 -20.21 18.74
N TYR A 240 10.54 -20.56 18.49
CA TYR A 240 9.47 -19.58 18.23
C TYR A 240 9.38 -18.46 19.27
N ALA A 241 9.56 -18.79 20.56
CA ALA A 241 9.53 -17.80 21.65
C ALA A 241 10.68 -16.77 21.60
N GLN A 242 11.75 -17.05 20.84
CA GLN A 242 12.89 -16.17 20.60
C GLN A 242 12.86 -15.54 19.20
N GLU A 243 11.78 -15.72 18.46
CA GLU A 243 11.62 -15.24 17.08
C GLU A 243 10.53 -14.19 16.98
N ASN A 244 10.77 -13.16 16.18
CA ASN A 244 9.83 -12.11 15.85
C ASN A 244 9.37 -12.28 14.40
N TRP A 245 8.31 -13.05 14.20
CA TRP A 245 7.76 -13.32 12.90
C TRP A 245 6.85 -12.21 12.38
N LYS A 246 7.05 -11.83 11.13
CA LYS A 246 6.08 -11.08 10.34
C LYS A 246 5.50 -11.98 9.26
N ILE A 247 4.19 -12.14 9.28
CA ILE A 247 3.44 -12.92 8.30
C ILE A 247 2.72 -11.93 7.38
N LEU A 248 2.98 -12.05 6.08
CA LEU A 248 2.32 -11.28 5.03
C LEU A 248 1.56 -12.24 4.13
N VAL A 249 0.28 -11.93 3.82
CA VAL A 249 -0.50 -12.66 2.82
C VAL A 249 -0.97 -11.67 1.77
N THR A 250 -0.82 -12.01 0.50
CA THR A 250 -1.18 -11.13 -0.60
C THR A 250 -1.65 -11.92 -1.83
N THR A 251 -2.21 -11.21 -2.80
CA THR A 251 -2.56 -11.68 -4.13
C THR A 251 -1.96 -10.76 -5.19
N ASP A 252 -1.74 -11.25 -6.36
CA ASP A 252 -1.15 -10.53 -7.48
C ASP A 252 -2.15 -9.79 -8.36
N HIS A 253 -3.39 -10.26 -8.44
CA HIS A 253 -4.54 -9.64 -9.10
C HIS A 253 -5.85 -10.20 -8.53
N GLY A 254 -6.98 -9.64 -8.97
CA GLY A 254 -8.30 -10.17 -8.70
C GLY A 254 -8.87 -10.94 -9.89
N HIS A 255 -10.15 -11.29 -9.79
CA HIS A 255 -10.93 -11.98 -10.82
C HIS A 255 -12.28 -11.31 -11.01
N THR A 256 -12.83 -11.33 -12.22
CA THR A 256 -14.23 -10.99 -12.45
C THR A 256 -15.16 -12.06 -11.89
N ASP A 257 -16.39 -11.68 -11.59
CA ASP A 257 -17.41 -12.63 -11.12
C ASP A 257 -17.68 -13.76 -12.12
N ALA A 258 -17.61 -13.47 -13.41
CA ALA A 258 -17.79 -14.43 -14.49
C ALA A 258 -16.56 -15.29 -14.81
N GLY A 259 -15.42 -14.92 -14.26
CA GLY A 259 -14.12 -15.55 -14.51
C GLY A 259 -13.22 -14.73 -15.43
N GLY A 260 -11.91 -14.96 -15.28
CA GLY A 260 -10.87 -14.25 -16.03
C GLY A 260 -10.39 -12.96 -15.37
N HIS A 261 -9.26 -12.52 -15.87
CA HIS A 261 -8.53 -11.31 -15.46
C HIS A 261 -7.68 -10.80 -16.65
N GLY A 262 -6.90 -9.75 -16.46
CA GLY A 262 -6.04 -9.15 -17.51
C GLY A 262 -6.54 -7.77 -17.96
N GLY A 263 -7.74 -7.36 -17.54
CA GLY A 263 -8.38 -6.10 -17.92
C GLY A 263 -8.24 -4.98 -16.87
N SER A 264 -9.10 -3.97 -16.99
CA SER A 264 -9.04 -2.72 -16.23
C SER A 264 -10.12 -2.60 -15.16
N THR A 265 -11.00 -3.59 -15.00
CA THR A 265 -12.08 -3.50 -14.00
C THR A 265 -11.53 -3.47 -12.57
N ILE A 266 -12.27 -2.80 -11.68
CA ILE A 266 -11.86 -2.74 -10.25
C ILE A 266 -11.78 -4.11 -9.59
N GLN A 267 -12.50 -5.10 -10.13
CA GLN A 267 -12.45 -6.48 -9.65
C GLN A 267 -11.13 -7.15 -10.03
N GLU A 268 -10.69 -7.00 -11.28
CA GLU A 268 -9.40 -7.55 -11.76
C GLU A 268 -8.19 -6.82 -11.14
N ARG A 269 -8.31 -5.51 -10.95
CA ARG A 269 -7.28 -4.68 -10.31
C ARG A 269 -7.25 -4.83 -8.79
N GLY A 270 -8.31 -5.39 -8.19
CA GLY A 270 -8.45 -5.51 -6.75
C GLY A 270 -7.45 -6.48 -6.14
N THR A 271 -6.57 -5.97 -5.26
CA THR A 271 -5.59 -6.74 -4.50
C THR A 271 -5.69 -6.45 -3.01
N PHE A 272 -4.87 -7.12 -2.21
CA PHE A 272 -4.83 -6.89 -0.77
C PHE A 272 -3.47 -7.24 -0.16
N VAL A 273 -3.23 -6.72 1.03
CA VAL A 273 -2.17 -7.18 1.93
C VAL A 273 -2.79 -7.43 3.31
N ILE A 274 -2.62 -8.64 3.82
CA ILE A 274 -2.89 -8.98 5.21
C ILE A 274 -1.54 -9.12 5.89
N ALA A 275 -1.34 -8.45 7.03
CA ALA A 275 -0.07 -8.48 7.75
C ALA A 275 -0.27 -8.70 9.24
N LYS A 276 0.55 -9.59 9.85
CA LYS A 276 0.57 -9.82 11.30
C LYS A 276 2.00 -9.88 11.79
N GLY A 277 2.27 -9.33 12.95
CA GLY A 277 3.58 -9.35 13.61
C GLY A 277 3.85 -8.07 14.40
N ALA A 278 5.04 -7.94 14.96
CA ALA A 278 5.41 -6.78 15.76
C ALA A 278 5.26 -5.47 14.94
N GLY A 279 4.71 -4.44 15.60
CA GLY A 279 4.44 -3.15 14.98
C GLY A 279 3.19 -3.09 14.10
N ILE A 280 2.43 -4.19 13.98
CA ILE A 280 1.15 -4.23 13.26
C ILE A 280 0.00 -4.29 14.28
N PRO A 281 -0.85 -3.25 14.38
CA PRO A 281 -1.98 -3.26 15.29
C PRO A 281 -3.05 -4.29 14.89
N ALA A 282 -3.59 -5.03 15.85
CA ALA A 282 -4.64 -6.00 15.61
C ALA A 282 -5.93 -5.34 15.12
N GLY A 283 -6.57 -5.95 14.12
CA GLY A 283 -7.82 -5.48 13.52
C GLY A 283 -7.71 -4.14 12.79
N SER A 284 -6.48 -3.70 12.49
CA SER A 284 -6.28 -2.44 11.77
C SER A 284 -6.63 -2.57 10.28
N VAL A 285 -7.08 -1.44 9.70
CA VAL A 285 -7.37 -1.30 8.28
C VAL A 285 -6.59 -0.10 7.75
N ARG A 286 -5.93 -0.27 6.61
CA ARG A 286 -5.24 0.78 5.89
C ARG A 286 -5.65 0.79 4.42
N ASN A 287 -5.65 1.97 3.80
CA ASN A 287 -6.04 2.16 2.41
C ASN A 287 -4.88 2.71 1.54
N ASP A 288 -3.78 3.10 2.18
CA ASP A 288 -2.56 3.60 1.55
C ASP A 288 -1.59 2.51 1.10
N VAL A 289 -1.81 1.26 1.50
CA VAL A 289 -0.92 0.12 1.20
C VAL A 289 -1.02 -0.29 -0.26
N LYS A 290 0.13 -0.54 -0.87
CA LYS A 290 0.26 -1.04 -2.26
C LYS A 290 1.04 -2.37 -2.29
N LEU A 291 0.91 -3.15 -3.37
CA LEU A 291 1.61 -4.44 -3.50
C LEU A 291 3.14 -4.32 -3.42
N VAL A 292 3.69 -3.20 -3.88
CA VAL A 292 5.14 -2.91 -3.79
C VAL A 292 5.64 -2.85 -2.34
N ASP A 293 4.75 -2.63 -1.36
CA ASP A 293 5.07 -2.54 0.06
C ASP A 293 5.42 -3.90 0.68
N VAL A 294 5.02 -5.00 0.04
CA VAL A 294 5.31 -6.37 0.50
C VAL A 294 6.82 -6.61 0.54
N ALA A 295 7.53 -6.35 -0.57
CA ALA A 295 8.99 -6.50 -0.62
C ALA A 295 9.70 -5.56 0.36
N ALA A 296 9.28 -4.30 0.42
CA ALA A 296 9.83 -3.31 1.34
C ALA A 296 9.67 -3.74 2.81
N THR A 297 8.49 -4.27 3.17
CA THR A 297 8.19 -4.77 4.51
C THR A 297 9.00 -6.02 4.85
N ALA A 298 9.11 -6.96 3.90
CA ALA A 298 9.88 -8.19 4.11
C ALA A 298 11.36 -7.89 4.36
N MET A 299 11.96 -7.01 3.57
CA MET A 299 13.35 -6.57 3.78
C MET A 299 13.54 -5.84 5.11
N ALA A 300 12.67 -4.88 5.41
CA ALA A 300 12.75 -4.10 6.66
C ALA A 300 12.61 -5.00 7.89
N GLN A 301 11.76 -6.03 7.84
CA GLN A 301 11.57 -6.98 8.95
C GLN A 301 12.88 -7.67 9.33
N VAL A 302 13.70 -8.06 8.38
CA VAL A 302 15.01 -8.70 8.65
C VAL A 302 16.16 -7.69 8.68
N GLY A 303 15.85 -6.39 8.83
CA GLY A 303 16.82 -5.31 9.01
C GLY A 303 17.63 -5.01 7.76
N VAL A 304 17.07 -5.19 6.57
CA VAL A 304 17.62 -4.76 5.28
C VAL A 304 16.88 -3.50 4.84
N ASN A 305 17.63 -2.41 4.60
CA ASN A 305 17.04 -1.17 4.11
C ASN A 305 16.59 -1.35 2.65
N PRO A 306 15.31 -1.12 2.31
CA PRO A 306 14.83 -1.19 0.93
C PRO A 306 15.56 -0.24 -0.03
N GLY A 307 15.96 0.94 0.46
CA GLY A 307 16.62 1.98 -0.33
C GLY A 307 15.68 2.73 -1.28
N PRO A 308 16.15 3.82 -1.90
CA PRO A 308 15.29 4.73 -2.68
C PRO A 308 14.91 4.19 -4.07
N ALA A 309 15.49 3.09 -4.51
CA ALA A 309 15.17 2.49 -5.82
C ALA A 309 13.83 1.74 -5.82
N ILE A 310 13.33 1.35 -4.63
CA ILE A 310 12.06 0.66 -4.43
C ILE A 310 10.92 1.68 -4.37
N ASP A 311 9.78 1.34 -4.95
CA ASP A 311 8.55 2.15 -4.86
C ASP A 311 7.76 1.86 -3.57
N GLY A 312 8.01 0.71 -2.96
CA GLY A 312 7.34 0.27 -1.74
C GLY A 312 7.83 0.95 -0.48
N ILE A 313 6.92 1.09 0.47
CA ILE A 313 7.16 1.62 1.83
C ILE A 313 6.89 0.48 2.84
N PRO A 314 7.77 0.24 3.82
CA PRO A 314 7.50 -0.76 4.84
C PRO A 314 6.23 -0.46 5.64
N LEU A 315 5.39 -1.45 5.92
CA LEU A 315 4.11 -1.28 6.61
C LEU A 315 4.20 -0.69 8.03
N ASN A 316 5.34 -0.80 8.69
CA ASN A 316 5.62 -0.18 9.98
C ASN A 316 6.16 1.25 9.87
N ALA A 317 6.37 1.74 8.65
CA ALA A 317 6.66 3.13 8.35
C ALA A 317 5.46 3.69 7.54
N PRO A 318 4.39 4.13 8.21
CA PRO A 318 3.23 4.69 7.52
C PRO A 318 3.68 5.89 6.68
N ASP A 319 2.94 6.19 5.62
CA ASP A 319 3.11 7.44 4.88
C ASP A 319 2.62 8.60 5.76
N ASP A 320 3.47 8.99 6.72
CA ASP A 320 3.13 10.03 7.67
C ASP A 320 3.01 11.37 6.96
N ASN A 321 1.91 12.05 7.20
CA ASN A 321 1.63 13.43 6.84
C ASN A 321 1.16 13.67 5.39
N ASP A 322 0.50 12.73 4.74
CA ASP A 322 -0.30 13.09 3.57
C ASP A 322 -1.57 13.83 4.03
N PRO A 323 -1.71 15.13 3.73
CA PRO A 323 -2.87 15.88 4.18
C PRO A 323 -4.16 15.41 3.52
N PHE A 324 -4.10 14.80 2.33
CA PHE A 324 -5.28 14.38 1.59
C PHE A 324 -5.95 13.16 2.23
N ASP A 325 -5.21 12.26 2.83
CA ASP A 325 -5.75 11.10 3.55
C ASP A 325 -6.64 11.49 4.74
N THR A 326 -6.42 12.67 5.31
CA THR A 326 -7.29 13.23 6.37
C THR A 326 -8.73 13.46 5.90
N LEU A 327 -8.97 13.49 4.59
CA LEU A 327 -10.27 13.72 3.97
C LEU A 327 -11.14 12.46 3.88
N ARG A 328 -10.57 11.27 4.09
CA ARG A 328 -11.32 10.01 3.95
C ARG A 328 -12.66 9.98 4.71
N PRO A 329 -12.79 10.49 5.94
CA PRO A 329 -14.09 10.55 6.64
C PRO A 329 -15.12 11.45 5.96
N ASN A 330 -14.69 12.39 5.11
CA ASN A 330 -15.52 13.39 4.44
C ASN A 330 -15.92 12.98 3.02
N LEU A 331 -15.47 11.82 2.53
CA LEU A 331 -15.76 11.35 1.19
C LEU A 331 -17.26 11.08 1.02
N GLN A 332 -17.79 11.46 -0.12
CA GLN A 332 -19.19 11.39 -0.50
C GLN A 332 -19.39 10.36 -1.63
N ALA A 333 -20.62 9.89 -1.77
CA ALA A 333 -21.06 9.11 -2.92
C ALA A 333 -21.26 10.03 -4.14
N ARG A 334 -21.26 9.43 -5.34
CA ARG A 334 -21.51 10.12 -6.59
C ARG A 334 -22.82 10.92 -6.59
N VAL A 335 -22.84 12.01 -7.33
CA VAL A 335 -23.99 12.89 -7.56
C VAL A 335 -24.49 12.76 -9.01
N ASP A 336 -23.65 13.11 -9.97
CA ASP A 336 -23.94 13.11 -11.40
C ASP A 336 -23.39 11.87 -12.12
N GLU A 337 -22.24 11.37 -11.67
CA GLU A 337 -21.58 10.22 -12.27
C GLU A 337 -22.49 8.97 -12.35
N THR A 338 -22.37 8.24 -13.45
CA THR A 338 -23.16 7.03 -13.70
C THR A 338 -22.32 5.74 -13.72
N GLY A 339 -21.04 5.81 -14.06
CA GLY A 339 -20.12 4.67 -14.10
C GLY A 339 -19.77 4.11 -12.72
N ILE A 340 -19.86 4.94 -11.68
CA ILE A 340 -19.50 4.59 -10.32
C ILE A 340 -20.72 3.96 -9.59
N PRO A 341 -20.58 2.80 -8.92
CA PRO A 341 -21.65 2.23 -8.12
C PRO A 341 -22.14 3.21 -7.02
N ALA A 342 -23.47 3.31 -6.83
CA ALA A 342 -24.07 4.29 -5.93
C ALA A 342 -23.63 4.20 -4.45
N GLY A 343 -23.12 3.04 -4.01
CA GLY A 343 -22.63 2.82 -2.64
C GLY A 343 -21.16 3.22 -2.43
N VAL A 344 -20.41 3.48 -3.49
CA VAL A 344 -18.99 3.87 -3.40
C VAL A 344 -18.90 5.33 -2.99
N LYS A 345 -18.27 5.59 -1.85
CA LYS A 345 -17.94 6.94 -1.39
C LYS A 345 -16.46 7.18 -1.70
N GLY A 346 -16.16 8.21 -2.47
CA GLY A 346 -14.78 8.38 -2.89
C GLY A 346 -14.41 9.77 -3.41
N PHE A 347 -15.24 10.82 -3.23
CA PHE A 347 -14.85 12.17 -3.59
C PHE A 347 -15.29 13.22 -2.56
N THR A 348 -14.58 14.34 -2.53
CA THR A 348 -14.99 15.58 -1.84
C THR A 348 -14.32 16.79 -2.50
N HIS A 349 -14.99 17.96 -2.39
CA HIS A 349 -14.41 19.26 -2.79
C HIS A 349 -13.83 20.02 -1.60
N THR A 350 -13.98 19.52 -0.38
CA THR A 350 -13.43 20.18 0.80
C THR A 350 -11.92 19.91 0.87
N PRO A 351 -11.07 20.94 0.72
CA PRO A 351 -9.63 20.75 0.81
C PRO A 351 -9.20 20.45 2.26
N PRO A 352 -8.01 19.85 2.47
CA PRO A 352 -7.45 19.65 3.81
C PRO A 352 -7.21 20.97 4.53
N ALA A 353 -7.03 20.91 5.85
CA ALA A 353 -6.75 22.07 6.67
C ALA A 353 -5.54 22.88 6.14
N GLY A 354 -5.74 24.18 5.92
CA GLY A 354 -4.73 25.09 5.39
C GLY A 354 -4.57 25.09 3.87
N TRP A 355 -5.14 24.13 3.16
CA TRP A 355 -5.22 24.12 1.70
C TRP A 355 -6.45 24.88 1.21
N SER A 356 -6.44 25.28 -0.05
CA SER A 356 -7.59 25.91 -0.71
C SER A 356 -7.62 25.59 -2.20
N VAL A 357 -8.81 25.74 -2.79
CA VAL A 357 -9.02 25.65 -4.25
C VAL A 357 -9.53 27.00 -4.74
N ASP A 358 -8.88 27.56 -5.75
CA ASP A 358 -9.33 28.78 -6.44
C ASP A 358 -10.02 28.40 -7.75
N ASN A 359 -11.35 28.49 -7.75
CA ASN A 359 -12.24 28.28 -8.90
C ASN A 359 -12.75 29.60 -9.49
N SER A 360 -12.12 30.74 -9.20
CA SER A 360 -12.58 32.05 -9.67
C SER A 360 -12.61 32.20 -11.19
N LYS A 361 -11.89 31.33 -11.90
CA LYS A 361 -11.83 31.25 -13.37
C LYS A 361 -12.56 30.05 -13.96
N MET A 362 -13.10 29.19 -13.10
CA MET A 362 -13.83 28.00 -13.48
C MET A 362 -15.14 28.36 -14.18
N GLY A 363 -15.49 27.63 -15.22
CA GLY A 363 -16.83 27.66 -15.80
C GLY A 363 -17.90 27.22 -14.79
N THR A 364 -19.17 27.27 -15.19
CA THR A 364 -20.31 26.88 -14.34
C THR A 364 -21.08 25.73 -14.96
N GLY A 365 -21.59 24.81 -14.15
CA GLY A 365 -22.22 23.56 -14.56
C GLY A 365 -21.19 22.44 -14.64
N GLY A 366 -21.36 21.52 -15.59
CA GLY A 366 -20.55 20.33 -15.71
C GLY A 366 -20.90 19.26 -14.68
N VAL A 367 -20.18 18.13 -14.72
CA VAL A 367 -20.32 17.05 -13.72
C VAL A 367 -19.88 17.54 -12.35
N THR A 368 -20.75 17.38 -11.38
CA THR A 368 -20.56 17.96 -10.04
C THR A 368 -19.29 17.46 -9.36
N GLU A 369 -18.98 16.19 -9.51
CA GLU A 369 -17.81 15.54 -8.89
C GLU A 369 -16.47 16.16 -9.34
N TRP A 370 -16.43 16.71 -10.56
CA TRP A 370 -15.20 17.20 -11.20
C TRP A 370 -15.21 18.71 -11.43
N ALA A 371 -16.05 19.45 -10.72
CA ALA A 371 -16.15 20.92 -10.84
C ALA A 371 -14.98 21.63 -10.13
N GLY A 372 -13.80 21.63 -10.73
CA GLY A 372 -12.52 22.11 -10.19
C GLY A 372 -11.74 20.97 -9.53
N TRP A 373 -10.66 21.31 -8.80
CA TRP A 373 -9.92 20.30 -8.06
C TRP A 373 -10.83 19.57 -7.07
N ALA A 374 -10.91 18.26 -7.19
CA ALA A 374 -11.56 17.35 -6.27
C ALA A 374 -10.52 16.48 -5.57
N PHE A 375 -10.90 15.85 -4.46
CA PHE A 375 -10.08 14.87 -3.75
C PHE A 375 -10.82 13.54 -3.82
N ALA A 376 -10.17 12.54 -4.40
CA ALA A 376 -10.83 11.27 -4.71
C ALA A 376 -9.94 10.07 -4.40
N THR A 377 -10.58 8.89 -4.27
CA THR A 377 -9.89 7.60 -4.22
C THR A 377 -9.72 7.02 -5.64
N ASP A 378 -8.73 6.13 -5.82
CA ASP A 378 -8.55 5.40 -7.07
C ASP A 378 -9.80 4.61 -7.46
N GLU A 379 -10.44 3.94 -6.51
CA GLU A 379 -11.67 3.18 -6.75
C GLU A 379 -12.81 4.05 -7.29
N PHE A 380 -12.93 5.29 -6.81
CA PHE A 380 -13.94 6.22 -7.28
C PHE A 380 -13.61 6.78 -8.65
N TRP A 381 -12.44 7.38 -8.78
CA TRP A 381 -12.05 8.11 -10.00
C TRP A 381 -11.86 7.19 -11.21
N SER A 382 -11.22 6.02 -11.05
CA SER A 382 -10.99 5.10 -12.16
C SER A 382 -12.25 4.35 -12.63
N GLN A 383 -13.36 4.42 -11.89
CA GLN A 383 -14.66 3.88 -12.29
C GLN A 383 -15.56 4.90 -13.00
N SER A 384 -15.28 6.21 -12.97
CA SER A 384 -16.05 7.19 -13.72
C SER A 384 -15.96 6.86 -15.20
N GLN A 385 -14.76 6.65 -15.72
CA GLN A 385 -14.54 6.15 -17.07
C GLN A 385 -13.29 5.25 -17.11
N ARG A 386 -13.42 4.06 -17.69
CA ARG A 386 -12.34 3.08 -17.80
C ARG A 386 -11.55 3.28 -19.10
N ASP A 387 -10.34 2.69 -19.11
CA ASP A 387 -9.47 2.64 -20.30
C ASP A 387 -8.93 4.01 -20.76
N GLN A 388 -9.02 5.03 -19.90
CA GLN A 388 -8.45 6.35 -20.11
C GLN A 388 -7.12 6.57 -19.38
N TRP A 389 -6.40 5.52 -19.01
CA TRP A 389 -5.13 5.53 -18.27
C TRP A 389 -5.22 5.97 -16.81
N ARG A 390 -6.42 6.16 -16.26
CA ARG A 390 -6.61 6.50 -14.84
C ARG A 390 -6.05 5.44 -13.92
N GLU A 391 -6.15 4.19 -14.35
CA GLU A 391 -5.64 3.00 -13.67
C GLU A 391 -4.10 2.99 -13.57
N LEU A 392 -3.42 3.85 -14.30
CA LEU A 392 -1.96 3.99 -14.21
C LEU A 392 -1.50 4.88 -13.06
N ASN A 393 -2.41 5.51 -12.31
CA ASN A 393 -2.09 6.37 -11.16
C ASN A 393 -1.66 5.57 -9.91
N VAL A 394 -0.78 4.60 -10.08
CA VAL A 394 -0.42 3.62 -9.05
C VAL A 394 0.42 4.17 -7.91
N ARG A 395 1.08 5.33 -8.10
CA ARG A 395 1.90 5.95 -7.06
C ARG A 395 1.12 6.84 -6.10
N SER A 396 -0.08 7.27 -6.49
CA SER A 396 -1.00 7.90 -5.54
C SER A 396 -1.53 6.88 -4.54
N ARG A 397 -1.70 7.31 -3.29
CA ARG A 397 -2.13 6.45 -2.19
C ARG A 397 -3.38 7.02 -1.55
N ASP A 398 -4.30 6.18 -1.15
CA ASP A 398 -5.59 6.47 -0.49
C ASP A 398 -6.38 7.62 -1.17
N VAL A 399 -6.32 8.84 -0.67
CA VAL A 399 -7.02 10.01 -1.21
C VAL A 399 -6.00 10.94 -1.89
N PHE A 400 -6.23 11.31 -3.13
CA PHE A 400 -5.39 12.22 -3.90
C PHE A 400 -6.20 13.35 -4.54
N ALA A 401 -5.54 14.44 -4.88
CA ALA A 401 -6.15 15.54 -5.62
C ALA A 401 -6.20 15.24 -7.11
N VAL A 402 -7.34 15.54 -7.75
CA VAL A 402 -7.57 15.37 -9.19
C VAL A 402 -8.28 16.57 -9.79
N ALA A 403 -7.80 17.04 -10.94
CA ALA A 403 -8.46 17.97 -11.84
C ALA A 403 -8.75 17.24 -13.14
N ASP A 404 -10.01 17.14 -13.54
CA ASP A 404 -10.47 16.32 -14.65
C ASP A 404 -11.45 17.14 -15.51
N SER A 405 -10.96 17.67 -16.62
CA SER A 405 -11.79 18.47 -17.52
C SER A 405 -12.57 17.63 -18.52
N ASP A 406 -12.15 16.39 -18.76
CA ASP A 406 -12.86 15.43 -19.59
C ASP A 406 -14.21 15.07 -18.95
N GLU A 407 -14.17 14.51 -17.76
CA GLU A 407 -15.39 14.15 -17.04
C GLU A 407 -16.26 15.36 -16.68
N TRP A 408 -15.65 16.52 -16.38
CA TRP A 408 -16.44 17.72 -16.10
C TRP A 408 -17.29 18.14 -17.31
N ASP A 409 -16.76 17.98 -18.54
CA ASP A 409 -17.43 18.35 -19.81
C ASP A 409 -18.58 17.41 -20.17
N ASP A 410 -18.68 16.24 -19.59
CA ASP A 410 -19.74 15.24 -19.86
C ASP A 410 -21.16 15.74 -19.48
N LYS A 411 -21.27 16.88 -18.79
CA LYS A 411 -22.53 17.51 -18.49
C LYS A 411 -22.53 18.97 -18.93
N SER A 412 -23.72 19.48 -19.36
CA SER A 412 -23.89 20.85 -19.82
C SER A 412 -23.25 21.87 -18.90
N HIS A 413 -22.41 22.74 -19.46
CA HIS A 413 -21.67 23.76 -18.76
C HIS A 413 -21.52 25.05 -19.60
N THR A 414 -20.97 26.10 -18.99
CA THR A 414 -20.53 27.33 -19.65
C THR A 414 -19.12 27.70 -19.21
N GLY A 415 -18.34 28.29 -20.12
CA GLY A 415 -16.94 28.61 -19.83
C GLY A 415 -16.03 27.40 -19.98
N SER A 416 -14.83 27.49 -19.45
CA SER A 416 -13.80 26.44 -19.51
C SER A 416 -13.39 26.00 -18.11
N TYR A 417 -12.73 24.86 -18.00
CA TYR A 417 -12.09 24.41 -16.78
C TYR A 417 -10.84 25.26 -16.52
N ASP A 418 -10.74 25.94 -15.38
CA ASP A 418 -9.52 26.63 -14.90
C ASP A 418 -9.56 26.70 -13.37
N SER A 419 -8.88 25.77 -12.73
CA SER A 419 -8.87 25.59 -11.28
C SER A 419 -7.45 25.50 -10.75
N THR A 420 -7.22 26.01 -9.53
CA THR A 420 -5.90 26.03 -8.90
C THR A 420 -5.98 25.47 -7.48
N LEU A 421 -5.27 24.38 -7.21
CA LEU A 421 -5.03 23.84 -5.87
C LEU A 421 -3.87 24.60 -5.23
N ILE A 422 -4.06 25.08 -3.99
CA ILE A 422 -3.13 25.97 -3.29
C ILE A 422 -2.75 25.35 -1.94
N THR A 423 -1.45 25.19 -1.71
CA THR A 423 -0.91 24.66 -0.44
C THR A 423 -1.04 25.65 0.70
N PRO A 424 -0.89 25.22 1.94
CA PRO A 424 -0.52 26.12 3.04
C PRO A 424 0.77 26.89 2.70
N LYS A 425 1.03 27.96 3.45
CA LYS A 425 2.34 28.59 3.44
C LYS A 425 3.29 27.74 4.27
N TRP A 426 4.39 27.31 3.66
CA TRP A 426 5.45 26.58 4.35
C TRP A 426 6.60 27.50 4.71
N ALA A 427 7.15 27.35 5.89
CA ALA A 427 8.32 28.11 6.31
C ALA A 427 9.56 27.70 5.48
N VAL A 428 10.30 28.69 5.02
CA VAL A 428 11.60 28.52 4.35
C VAL A 428 12.59 29.52 4.90
N THR A 429 13.89 29.27 4.72
CA THR A 429 14.95 30.19 5.12
C THR A 429 15.77 30.58 3.90
N GLY A 430 15.51 31.76 3.35
CA GLY A 430 16.26 32.30 2.20
C GLY A 430 17.66 32.77 2.53
N GLY A 431 18.01 32.95 3.81
CA GLY A 431 19.29 33.50 4.22
C GLY A 431 19.57 34.87 3.62
N THR A 432 20.82 35.29 3.61
CA THR A 432 21.28 36.58 3.02
C THR A 432 21.59 36.47 1.52
N THR A 433 21.84 35.27 1.00
CA THR A 433 22.25 35.01 -0.39
C THR A 433 21.25 34.13 -1.15
N GLY A 434 20.13 33.76 -0.53
CA GLY A 434 19.20 32.74 -1.02
C GLY A 434 19.61 31.33 -0.59
N SER A 435 18.73 30.38 -0.85
CA SER A 435 18.93 28.95 -0.59
C SER A 435 18.12 28.11 -1.57
N SER A 436 18.02 26.81 -1.35
CA SER A 436 17.11 25.94 -2.10
C SER A 436 16.24 25.12 -1.14
N ALA A 437 15.05 24.76 -1.61
CA ALA A 437 14.17 23.79 -0.99
C ALA A 437 13.76 22.76 -2.05
N ASN A 438 13.38 21.55 -1.64
CA ASN A 438 12.97 20.51 -2.56
C ASN A 438 11.49 20.23 -2.42
N LEU A 439 10.71 20.47 -3.50
CA LEU A 439 9.31 20.12 -3.58
C LEU A 439 9.17 18.73 -4.20
N THR A 440 8.60 17.79 -3.46
CA THR A 440 8.31 16.43 -3.96
C THR A 440 6.81 16.16 -3.95
N PHE A 441 6.34 15.41 -4.93
CA PHE A 441 4.95 14.95 -5.01
C PHE A 441 4.82 13.79 -5.98
N GLN A 442 3.77 12.99 -5.84
CA GLN A 442 3.36 12.01 -6.84
C GLN A 442 2.42 12.70 -7.82
N THR A 443 2.50 12.32 -9.11
CA THR A 443 1.66 12.93 -10.15
C THR A 443 1.36 11.94 -11.27
N HIS A 444 0.16 12.07 -11.82
CA HIS A 444 -0.23 11.42 -13.06
C HIS A 444 -0.95 12.43 -13.94
N TYR A 445 -0.35 12.74 -15.09
CA TYR A 445 -0.85 13.70 -16.04
C TYR A 445 -0.94 13.05 -17.42
N HIS A 446 -2.13 13.06 -17.99
CA HIS A 446 -2.35 12.66 -19.37
C HIS A 446 -2.44 13.91 -20.24
N HIS A 447 -1.60 14.00 -21.26
CA HIS A 447 -1.42 15.22 -22.06
C HIS A 447 -2.28 15.22 -23.31
N GLU A 448 -2.93 16.36 -23.54
CA GLU A 448 -3.55 16.70 -24.81
C GLU A 448 -3.28 18.16 -25.16
N ALA A 449 -3.32 18.50 -26.46
CA ALA A 449 -3.13 19.88 -26.91
C ALA A 449 -4.26 20.80 -26.40
N GLY A 450 -3.89 21.96 -25.88
CA GLY A 450 -4.86 22.91 -25.31
C GLY A 450 -4.91 22.92 -23.78
N GLN A 451 -4.39 21.88 -23.12
CA GLN A 451 -4.29 21.84 -21.66
C GLN A 451 -3.21 22.77 -21.10
N THR A 452 -3.42 23.19 -19.88
CA THR A 452 -2.41 23.82 -19.04
C THR A 452 -2.29 23.05 -17.73
N ALA A 453 -1.11 22.50 -17.42
CA ALA A 453 -0.79 21.94 -16.12
C ALA A 453 0.52 22.55 -15.63
N GLN A 454 0.45 23.37 -14.57
CA GLN A 454 1.57 24.20 -14.11
C GLN A 454 1.72 24.13 -12.59
N VAL A 455 2.97 24.01 -12.15
CA VAL A 455 3.36 24.26 -10.75
C VAL A 455 3.89 25.69 -10.66
N LEU A 456 3.30 26.48 -9.79
CA LEU A 456 3.72 27.85 -9.54
C LEU A 456 4.12 28.00 -8.06
N VAL A 457 5.05 28.91 -7.79
CA VAL A 457 5.47 29.23 -6.43
C VAL A 457 5.42 30.74 -6.20
N SER A 458 5.12 31.13 -4.96
CA SER A 458 5.26 32.52 -4.50
C SER A 458 5.93 32.53 -3.13
N TYR A 459 6.79 33.53 -2.90
CA TYR A 459 7.47 33.74 -1.64
C TYR A 459 6.94 35.00 -0.96
N ASN A 460 6.77 34.96 0.37
CA ASN A 460 6.31 36.09 1.20
C ASN A 460 5.01 36.74 0.67
N GLY A 461 4.11 35.95 0.07
CA GLY A 461 2.86 36.45 -0.51
C GLY A 461 3.02 37.24 -1.82
N GLY A 462 4.18 37.16 -2.47
CA GLY A 462 4.44 37.81 -3.76
C GLY A 462 3.69 37.15 -4.92
N THR A 463 3.90 37.69 -6.14
CA THR A 463 3.28 37.15 -7.37
C THR A 463 3.76 35.73 -7.66
N PRO A 464 2.86 34.78 -7.93
CA PRO A 464 3.22 33.42 -8.30
C PRO A 464 3.99 33.37 -9.62
N THR A 465 5.06 32.58 -9.67
CA THR A 465 5.87 32.32 -10.87
C THR A 465 5.85 30.83 -11.21
N VAL A 466 5.80 30.50 -12.50
CA VAL A 466 5.80 29.12 -12.98
C VAL A 466 7.19 28.52 -12.79
N VAL A 467 7.27 27.39 -12.11
CA VAL A 467 8.50 26.60 -11.93
C VAL A 467 8.51 25.31 -12.75
N LYS A 468 7.33 24.81 -13.12
CA LYS A 468 7.17 23.62 -13.98
C LYS A 468 5.93 23.77 -14.83
N SER A 469 6.01 23.38 -16.11
CA SER A 469 4.86 23.14 -17.00
C SER A 469 4.97 21.73 -17.56
N TYR A 470 3.85 21.04 -17.61
CA TYR A 470 3.74 19.73 -18.27
C TYR A 470 3.29 19.94 -19.72
N THR A 471 4.05 19.38 -20.66
CA THR A 471 3.81 19.46 -22.12
C THR A 471 3.86 18.08 -22.78
N ALA A 472 3.84 17.03 -21.99
CA ALA A 472 3.81 15.63 -22.37
C ALA A 472 3.29 14.81 -21.18
N ASP A 473 2.91 13.57 -21.41
CA ASP A 473 2.47 12.63 -20.38
C ASP A 473 3.48 12.54 -19.23
N ALA A 474 2.95 12.47 -18.02
CA ALA A 474 3.71 12.18 -16.80
C ALA A 474 3.01 11.04 -16.05
N VAL A 475 3.19 9.81 -16.52
CA VAL A 475 2.48 8.63 -16.02
C VAL A 475 3.05 8.19 -14.68
N ALA A 476 2.21 8.20 -13.65
CA ALA A 476 2.54 7.72 -12.29
C ALA A 476 3.97 8.14 -11.85
N LYS A 477 4.25 9.43 -11.91
CA LYS A 477 5.60 9.95 -11.73
C LYS A 477 5.83 10.48 -10.32
N ALA A 478 6.96 10.13 -9.71
CA ALA A 478 7.49 10.83 -8.56
C ALA A 478 8.26 12.07 -9.04
N GLU A 479 7.73 13.26 -8.75
CA GLU A 479 8.36 14.54 -9.09
C GLU A 479 9.23 15.02 -7.93
N SER A 480 10.34 15.65 -8.30
CA SER A 480 11.25 16.33 -7.38
C SER A 480 11.75 17.61 -8.02
N LEU A 481 11.32 18.75 -7.50
CA LEU A 481 11.62 20.07 -8.05
C LEU A 481 12.46 20.87 -7.05
N THR A 482 13.67 21.25 -7.44
CA THR A 482 14.50 22.17 -6.65
C THR A 482 13.99 23.60 -6.82
N LEU A 483 13.42 24.16 -5.77
CA LEU A 483 12.96 25.53 -5.72
C LEU A 483 14.10 26.46 -5.29
N GLN A 484 14.34 27.53 -6.04
CA GLN A 484 15.28 28.59 -5.66
C GLN A 484 14.57 29.52 -4.67
N VAL A 485 14.99 29.52 -3.42
CA VAL A 485 14.43 30.37 -2.35
C VAL A 485 15.16 31.71 -2.35
N PRO A 486 14.49 32.84 -2.66
CA PRO A 486 15.13 34.14 -2.72
C PRO A 486 15.70 34.59 -1.37
N ALA A 487 16.70 35.46 -1.40
CA ALA A 487 17.22 36.10 -0.20
C ALA A 487 16.13 36.82 0.58
N GLY A 488 16.08 36.59 1.91
CA GLY A 488 15.06 37.16 2.79
C GLY A 488 13.67 36.53 2.70
N ALA A 489 13.47 35.46 1.91
CA ALA A 489 12.21 34.73 1.94
C ALA A 489 12.04 33.95 3.25
N THR A 490 10.86 34.02 3.83
CA THR A 490 10.46 33.37 5.09
C THR A 490 9.35 32.34 4.89
N ASP A 491 8.58 32.48 3.84
CA ASP A 491 7.56 31.49 3.46
C ASP A 491 7.52 31.26 1.94
N VAL A 492 7.03 30.07 1.57
CA VAL A 492 6.72 29.69 0.20
C VAL A 492 5.30 29.13 0.16
N GLN A 493 4.57 29.42 -0.89
CA GLN A 493 3.27 28.81 -1.20
C GLN A 493 3.29 28.25 -2.62
N VAL A 494 2.91 26.98 -2.76
CA VAL A 494 2.86 26.27 -4.04
C VAL A 494 1.44 26.25 -4.58
N ARG A 495 1.31 26.30 -5.89
CA ARG A 495 0.03 26.22 -6.60
C ARG A 495 0.14 25.21 -7.75
N PHE A 496 -0.87 24.38 -7.88
CA PHE A 496 -1.06 23.45 -8.99
C PHE A 496 -2.25 23.96 -9.80
N ARG A 497 -1.98 24.62 -10.95
CA ARG A 497 -3.02 25.14 -11.83
C ARG A 497 -3.23 24.19 -12.98
N TYR A 498 -4.48 23.76 -13.18
CA TYR A 498 -4.93 23.03 -14.34
C TYR A 498 -6.02 23.82 -15.07
N ALA A 499 -5.91 23.89 -16.42
CA ALA A 499 -6.92 24.47 -17.27
C ALA A 499 -7.04 23.64 -18.56
N GLY A 500 -8.28 23.48 -19.02
CA GLY A 500 -8.62 22.73 -20.21
C GLY A 500 -10.05 23.00 -20.65
N THR A 501 -10.47 22.28 -21.66
CA THR A 501 -11.87 22.16 -22.06
C THR A 501 -12.16 20.68 -22.06
N ASN A 502 -12.73 19.99 -22.83
CA ASN A 502 -12.84 18.53 -22.89
C ASN A 502 -11.45 17.88 -23.17
N ASN A 503 -10.55 18.01 -22.21
CA ASN A 503 -9.20 17.44 -22.25
C ASN A 503 -9.04 16.49 -21.08
N TRP A 504 -7.97 15.68 -21.09
CA TRP A 504 -7.70 14.71 -20.03
C TRP A 504 -7.62 15.34 -18.63
N TYR A 505 -6.77 14.83 -17.78
CA TYR A 505 -6.75 15.10 -16.33
C TYR A 505 -5.32 15.31 -15.80
N TRP A 506 -5.26 15.76 -14.55
CA TRP A 506 -4.03 15.85 -13.77
C TRP A 506 -4.29 15.46 -12.32
N THR A 507 -3.46 14.54 -11.76
CA THR A 507 -3.49 14.18 -10.35
C THR A 507 -2.24 14.65 -9.63
N VAL A 508 -2.39 14.98 -8.35
CA VAL A 508 -1.32 15.37 -7.43
C VAL A 508 -1.55 14.69 -6.10
N ASP A 509 -0.49 14.13 -5.53
CA ASP A 509 -0.55 13.42 -4.28
C ASP A 509 0.76 13.54 -3.48
N ASN A 510 0.73 13.27 -2.17
CA ASN A 510 1.87 13.16 -1.28
C ASN A 510 2.84 14.36 -1.42
N VAL A 511 2.29 15.59 -1.35
CA VAL A 511 3.04 16.83 -1.58
C VAL A 511 3.85 17.20 -0.34
N LYS A 512 5.18 17.28 -0.47
CA LYS A 512 6.11 17.59 0.62
C LYS A 512 7.12 18.65 0.19
N LEU A 513 7.49 19.51 1.13
CA LEU A 513 8.60 20.44 0.99
C LEU A 513 9.69 20.09 2.01
N GLY A 514 10.94 19.86 1.55
CA GLY A 514 12.10 19.52 2.37
C GLY A 514 13.35 20.33 2.02
#